data_0d93c26ece997140b03948ea1f890451
#
_entry.id   0d93c26ece997140b03948ea1f890451
#
_cell.length_a   1.000
_cell.length_b   1.000
_cell.length_c   1.000
_cell.angle_alpha   90.00
_cell.angle_beta   90.00
_cell.angle_gamma   90.00
#
_symmetry.space_group_name_H-M   'P 1'
#
loop_
_entity.id
_entity.type
_entity.pdbx_description
1 polymer ?
#
loop_
_entity_poly.entity_id
_entity_poly.type
_entity_poly.pdbx_seq_one_letter_code
_entity_poly.pdbx_strand_id
1 'polypeptide(L)'
;HYQNHSDNKAMELVAEVFHVQESQITDIKCLKSGMTNKSFLFQLQGRHYICRIPGPGTELLINRKEEAEVYRTIQPLHISEHIIYMNGDTGYKIAEYYEGARNSRADDWDDVAKCMELVQRLHNSGLTVAHEFNIRERIAFYEGLCAAHGGTRFEDYAEVRSHMNELMDQLDAMQRPRVLSHIDSVADNFLFLPDGSVRLIDWEYAGMCDPLIDLSMCAIYSYYDEAAT
;
A
#
# COMPACT_ATOMS: atom_id res chain seq x y z
N HIS A 1 -18.63 -1.83 24.02
CA HIS A 1 -19.55 -0.73 23.66
C HIS A 1 -18.84 0.46 23.08
N TYR A 2 -18.25 0.34 21.88
CA TYR A 2 -17.73 1.49 21.17
C TYR A 2 -18.37 1.53 19.79
N GLN A 3 -19.56 2.09 19.76
CA GLN A 3 -20.15 2.52 18.51
C GLN A 3 -19.65 3.91 18.20
N ASN A 4 -18.46 3.98 17.59
CA ASN A 4 -18.00 5.19 16.96
C ASN A 4 -18.85 5.41 15.69
N HIS A 5 -19.15 6.64 15.34
CA HIS A 5 -19.96 6.95 14.15
C HIS A 5 -19.38 6.35 12.86
N SER A 6 -18.05 6.19 12.78
CA SER A 6 -17.35 5.53 11.68
C SER A 6 -17.59 4.01 11.64
N ASP A 7 -17.74 3.36 12.78
CA ASP A 7 -17.97 1.91 12.90
C ASP A 7 -19.35 1.56 12.35
N ASN A 8 -20.36 2.37 12.66
CA ASN A 8 -21.71 2.19 12.15
C ASN A 8 -21.77 2.34 10.62
N LYS A 9 -21.10 3.35 10.06
CA LYS A 9 -21.03 3.54 8.61
C LYS A 9 -20.34 2.39 7.90
N ALA A 10 -19.28 1.83 8.49
CA ALA A 10 -18.58 0.68 7.94
C ALA A 10 -19.49 -0.54 7.84
N MET A 11 -20.23 -0.83 8.91
CA MET A 11 -21.13 -1.99 8.94
C MET A 11 -22.36 -1.80 8.06
N GLU A 12 -22.92 -0.59 7.97
CA GLU A 12 -23.96 -0.25 7.00
C GLU A 12 -23.47 -0.51 5.57
N LEU A 13 -22.27 -0.07 5.22
CA LEU A 13 -21.67 -0.30 3.91
C LEU A 13 -21.50 -1.79 3.63
N VAL A 14 -20.97 -2.56 4.60
CA VAL A 14 -20.79 -4.00 4.47
C VAL A 14 -22.13 -4.68 4.19
N ALA A 15 -23.15 -4.34 4.96
CA ALA A 15 -24.49 -4.90 4.79
C ALA A 15 -25.06 -4.59 3.40
N GLU A 16 -24.86 -3.38 2.90
CA GLU A 16 -25.30 -2.97 1.57
C GLU A 16 -24.56 -3.72 0.47
N VAL A 17 -23.23 -3.81 0.55
CA VAL A 17 -22.40 -4.47 -0.46
C VAL A 17 -22.71 -5.96 -0.57
N PHE A 18 -22.92 -6.63 0.55
CA PHE A 18 -23.21 -8.07 0.57
C PHE A 18 -24.70 -8.40 0.48
N HIS A 19 -25.58 -7.40 0.45
CA HIS A 19 -27.04 -7.59 0.47
C HIS A 19 -27.52 -8.43 1.64
N VAL A 20 -27.03 -8.15 2.82
CA VAL A 20 -27.35 -8.83 4.07
C VAL A 20 -27.82 -7.82 5.12
N GLN A 21 -28.41 -8.33 6.21
CA GLN A 21 -28.70 -7.50 7.37
C GLN A 21 -27.46 -7.35 8.26
N GLU A 22 -27.31 -6.24 8.93
CA GLU A 22 -26.17 -5.99 9.82
C GLU A 22 -26.04 -7.05 10.92
N SER A 23 -27.15 -7.63 11.37
CA SER A 23 -27.15 -8.73 12.35
C SER A 23 -26.44 -10.00 11.89
N GLN A 24 -26.24 -10.17 10.60
CA GLN A 24 -25.51 -11.30 10.01
C GLN A 24 -24.00 -11.11 10.03
N ILE A 25 -23.53 -9.89 10.28
CA ILE A 25 -22.11 -9.55 10.39
C ILE A 25 -21.68 -9.81 11.84
N THR A 26 -20.72 -10.72 12.02
CA THR A 26 -20.26 -11.18 13.34
C THR A 26 -18.78 -10.99 13.52
N ASP A 27 -18.30 -11.16 14.76
CA ASP A 27 -16.87 -11.09 15.12
C ASP A 27 -16.17 -9.82 14.65
N ILE A 28 -16.86 -8.69 14.79
CA ILE A 28 -16.35 -7.38 14.37
C ILE A 28 -15.25 -6.96 15.32
N LYS A 29 -14.05 -6.75 14.77
CA LYS A 29 -12.87 -6.28 15.51
C LYS A 29 -12.26 -5.08 14.80
N CYS A 30 -12.03 -4.00 15.54
CA CYS A 30 -11.21 -2.91 15.06
C CYS A 30 -9.73 -3.34 15.12
N LEU A 31 -9.07 -3.41 13.99
CA LEU A 31 -7.64 -3.62 13.94
C LEU A 31 -6.92 -2.32 14.33
N LYS A 32 -5.65 -2.45 14.72
CA LYS A 32 -4.83 -1.28 15.05
C LYS A 32 -4.88 -0.29 13.90
N SER A 33 -5.33 0.94 14.19
CA SER A 33 -5.38 1.97 13.16
C SER A 33 -3.98 2.32 12.70
N GLY A 34 -3.73 2.17 11.40
CA GLY A 34 -2.52 2.67 10.76
C GLY A 34 -2.55 4.20 10.65
N MET A 35 -1.47 4.79 10.16
CA MET A 35 -1.36 6.24 9.99
C MET A 35 -2.39 6.80 8.99
N THR A 36 -2.79 6.00 8.00
CA THR A 36 -3.63 6.44 6.87
C THR A 36 -5.02 5.83 6.86
N ASN A 37 -5.26 4.75 7.62
CA ASN A 37 -6.50 3.98 7.54
C ASN A 37 -6.94 3.43 8.88
N LYS A 38 -8.25 3.29 9.03
CA LYS A 38 -8.88 2.48 10.07
C LYS A 38 -9.45 1.21 9.44
N SER A 39 -9.18 0.05 10.01
CA SER A 39 -9.60 -1.23 9.45
C SER A 39 -10.40 -2.04 10.46
N PHE A 40 -11.43 -2.70 9.96
CA PHE A 40 -12.30 -3.60 10.73
C PHE A 40 -12.25 -4.99 10.13
N LEU A 41 -11.93 -5.96 10.97
CA LEU A 41 -12.09 -7.37 10.65
C LEU A 41 -13.50 -7.80 11.00
N PHE A 42 -14.16 -8.57 10.15
CA PHE A 42 -15.48 -9.12 10.41
C PHE A 42 -15.66 -10.49 9.74
N GLN A 43 -16.65 -11.22 10.21
CA GLN A 43 -17.03 -12.52 9.66
C GLN A 43 -18.43 -12.45 9.09
N LEU A 44 -18.62 -13.06 7.93
CA LEU A 44 -19.90 -13.18 7.26
C LEU A 44 -19.98 -14.55 6.56
N GLN A 45 -21.01 -15.32 6.86
CA GLN A 45 -21.25 -16.63 6.25
C GLN A 45 -20.02 -17.56 6.30
N GLY A 46 -19.30 -17.57 7.42
CA GLY A 46 -18.14 -18.41 7.65
C GLY A 46 -16.86 -17.93 7.01
N ARG A 47 -16.85 -16.78 6.35
CA ARG A 47 -15.67 -16.17 5.72
C ARG A 47 -15.25 -14.91 6.44
N HIS A 48 -13.96 -14.62 6.42
CA HIS A 48 -13.36 -13.45 7.04
C HIS A 48 -13.06 -12.37 6.00
N TYR A 49 -13.37 -11.13 6.34
CA TYR A 49 -13.17 -9.95 5.51
C TYR A 49 -12.58 -8.81 6.31
N ILE A 50 -12.02 -7.86 5.62
CA ILE A 50 -11.54 -6.62 6.19
C ILE A 50 -12.18 -5.43 5.47
N CYS A 51 -12.69 -4.48 6.24
CA CYS A 51 -13.20 -3.21 5.72
C CYS A 51 -12.26 -2.09 6.14
N ARG A 52 -11.76 -1.35 5.16
CA ARG A 52 -10.90 -0.19 5.38
C ARG A 52 -11.67 1.09 5.18
N ILE A 53 -11.54 1.99 6.15
CA ILE A 53 -12.02 3.36 6.07
C ILE A 53 -10.83 4.29 6.10
N PRO A 54 -10.69 5.24 5.14
CA PRO A 54 -9.63 6.24 5.19
C PRO A 54 -9.69 7.07 6.47
N GLY A 55 -8.52 7.35 7.03
CA GLY A 55 -8.39 8.25 8.17
C GLY A 55 -8.68 9.71 7.76
N PRO A 56 -9.11 10.57 8.70
CA PRO A 56 -9.32 11.98 8.44
C PRO A 56 -8.04 12.66 7.93
N GLY A 57 -8.18 13.47 6.88
CA GLY A 57 -7.06 14.23 6.29
C GLY A 57 -6.17 13.44 5.34
N THR A 58 -6.39 12.14 5.16
CA THR A 58 -5.57 11.31 4.26
C THR A 58 -5.80 11.58 2.79
N GLU A 59 -6.89 12.25 2.45
CA GLU A 59 -7.18 12.71 1.09
C GLU A 59 -6.10 13.67 0.54
N LEU A 60 -5.35 14.32 1.41
CA LEU A 60 -4.20 15.15 1.04
C LEU A 60 -2.97 14.33 0.66
N LEU A 61 -2.85 13.11 1.18
CA LEU A 61 -1.69 12.24 1.03
C LEU A 61 -1.90 11.16 -0.02
N ILE A 62 -3.13 10.67 -0.18
CA ILE A 62 -3.47 9.51 -1.00
C ILE A 62 -4.63 9.83 -1.91
N ASN A 63 -4.44 9.59 -3.21
CA ASN A 63 -5.50 9.69 -4.20
C ASN A 63 -6.22 8.34 -4.32
N ARG A 64 -7.43 8.24 -3.77
CA ARG A 64 -8.19 6.99 -3.73
C ARG A 64 -8.70 6.54 -5.09
N LYS A 65 -8.91 7.46 -6.03
CA LYS A 65 -9.26 7.11 -7.43
C LYS A 65 -8.11 6.43 -8.14
N GLU A 66 -6.89 6.91 -7.93
CA GLU A 66 -5.68 6.30 -8.47
C GLU A 66 -5.43 4.91 -7.85
N GLU A 67 -5.62 4.76 -6.55
CA GLU A 67 -5.55 3.46 -5.88
C GLU A 67 -6.57 2.47 -6.46
N ALA A 68 -7.80 2.89 -6.63
CA ALA A 68 -8.85 2.05 -7.21
C ALA A 68 -8.51 1.63 -8.66
N GLU A 69 -7.93 2.52 -9.44
CA GLU A 69 -7.45 2.21 -10.79
C GLU A 69 -6.35 1.15 -10.76
N VAL A 70 -5.40 1.26 -9.84
CA VAL A 70 -4.34 0.25 -9.68
C VAL A 70 -4.92 -1.12 -9.39
N TYR A 71 -5.82 -1.24 -8.44
CA TYR A 71 -6.45 -2.53 -8.10
C TYR A 71 -7.18 -3.15 -9.28
N ARG A 72 -7.91 -2.35 -10.06
CA ARG A 72 -8.57 -2.84 -11.30
C ARG A 72 -7.54 -3.33 -12.32
N THR A 73 -6.46 -2.58 -12.49
CA THR A 73 -5.41 -2.87 -13.48
C THR A 73 -4.65 -4.15 -13.16
N ILE A 74 -4.32 -4.39 -11.90
CA ILE A 74 -3.54 -5.56 -11.47
C ILE A 74 -4.37 -6.82 -11.23
N GLN A 75 -5.68 -6.70 -11.21
CA GLN A 75 -6.58 -7.81 -10.91
C GLN A 75 -6.28 -9.10 -11.72
N PRO A 76 -6.00 -9.05 -13.02
CA PRO A 76 -5.68 -10.26 -13.79
C PRO A 76 -4.41 -11.00 -13.35
N LEU A 77 -3.51 -10.34 -12.64
CA LEU A 77 -2.27 -10.95 -12.15
C LEU A 77 -2.47 -11.82 -10.91
N HIS A 78 -3.56 -11.63 -10.17
CA HIS A 78 -3.85 -12.34 -8.91
C HIS A 78 -2.71 -12.24 -7.88
N ILE A 79 -2.12 -11.07 -7.75
CA ILE A 79 -0.97 -10.82 -6.85
C ILE A 79 -1.33 -10.00 -5.62
N SER A 80 -2.52 -9.40 -5.58
CA SER A 80 -3.01 -8.60 -4.43
C SER A 80 -4.03 -9.38 -3.59
N GLU A 81 -4.46 -8.78 -2.49
CA GLU A 81 -5.66 -9.21 -1.79
C GLU A 81 -6.87 -9.18 -2.75
N HIS A 82 -7.81 -10.12 -2.55
CA HIS A 82 -9.03 -10.14 -3.34
C HIS A 82 -9.97 -9.03 -2.91
N ILE A 83 -10.25 -8.11 -3.81
CA ILE A 83 -11.13 -6.95 -3.57
C ILE A 83 -12.58 -7.34 -3.82
N ILE A 84 -13.42 -7.18 -2.80
CA ILE A 84 -14.87 -7.34 -2.88
C ILE A 84 -15.53 -6.03 -3.31
N TYR A 85 -15.05 -4.92 -2.74
CA TYR A 85 -15.59 -3.58 -2.99
C TYR A 85 -14.47 -2.55 -2.86
N MET A 86 -14.45 -1.61 -3.77
CA MET A 86 -13.55 -0.46 -3.73
C MET A 86 -14.25 0.76 -4.30
N ASN A 87 -14.30 1.83 -3.55
CA ASN A 87 -14.85 3.11 -4.01
C ASN A 87 -13.75 4.17 -4.07
N GLY A 88 -13.44 4.64 -5.28
CA GLY A 88 -12.40 5.64 -5.49
C GLY A 88 -12.77 7.04 -4.99
N ASP A 89 -14.05 7.35 -4.78
CA ASP A 89 -14.49 8.65 -4.27
C ASP A 89 -14.38 8.72 -2.75
N THR A 90 -14.74 7.65 -2.06
CA THR A 90 -14.71 7.58 -0.59
C THR A 90 -13.44 6.95 -0.04
N GLY A 91 -12.77 6.11 -0.82
CA GLY A 91 -11.64 5.31 -0.40
C GLY A 91 -12.00 4.09 0.45
N TYR A 92 -13.27 3.80 0.63
CA TYR A 92 -13.72 2.62 1.34
C TYR A 92 -13.39 1.37 0.53
N LYS A 93 -12.83 0.37 1.21
CA LYS A 93 -12.42 -0.89 0.59
C LYS A 93 -12.86 -2.06 1.47
N ILE A 94 -13.45 -3.08 0.83
CA ILE A 94 -13.72 -4.35 1.46
C ILE A 94 -12.93 -5.41 0.69
N ALA A 95 -12.14 -6.19 1.40
CA ALA A 95 -11.31 -7.24 0.85
C ALA A 95 -11.44 -8.53 1.65
N GLU A 96 -11.08 -9.64 1.03
CA GLU A 96 -10.93 -10.90 1.72
C GLU A 96 -9.80 -10.81 2.75
N TYR A 97 -10.03 -11.35 3.94
CA TYR A 97 -9.00 -11.50 4.95
C TYR A 97 -8.47 -12.94 4.95
N TYR A 98 -7.16 -13.09 4.89
CA TYR A 98 -6.51 -14.39 4.80
C TYR A 98 -6.13 -14.88 6.19
N GLU A 99 -6.97 -15.74 6.77
CA GLU A 99 -6.72 -16.35 8.05
C GLU A 99 -5.52 -17.29 8.00
N GLY A 100 -4.65 -17.20 9.00
CA GLY A 100 -3.43 -17.99 9.05
C GLY A 100 -2.30 -17.49 8.17
N ALA A 101 -2.47 -16.37 7.45
CA ALA A 101 -1.40 -15.74 6.71
C ALA A 101 -0.36 -15.12 7.65
N ARG A 102 0.89 -15.12 7.21
CA ARG A 102 1.99 -14.45 7.90
C ARG A 102 2.68 -13.44 6.99
N ASN A 103 3.36 -12.47 7.57
CA ASN A 103 4.20 -11.56 6.82
C ASN A 103 5.50 -12.23 6.36
N SER A 104 6.13 -11.66 5.35
CA SER A 104 7.46 -12.05 4.91
C SER A 104 8.47 -11.85 6.02
N ARG A 105 9.45 -12.75 6.09
CA ARG A 105 10.61 -12.66 7.00
C ARG A 105 11.80 -12.12 6.22
N ALA A 106 12.28 -10.96 6.61
CA ALA A 106 13.38 -10.27 5.92
C ALA A 106 14.73 -11.05 6.01
N ASP A 107 14.89 -11.92 7.00
CA ASP A 107 16.06 -12.77 7.21
C ASP A 107 15.93 -14.17 6.59
N ASP A 108 14.81 -14.47 5.96
CA ASP A 108 14.58 -15.73 5.24
C ASP A 108 14.67 -15.48 3.72
N TRP A 109 15.78 -15.90 3.11
CA TRP A 109 16.03 -15.68 1.70
C TRP A 109 15.06 -16.40 0.76
N ASP A 110 14.45 -17.51 1.21
CA ASP A 110 13.37 -18.15 0.43
C ASP A 110 12.13 -17.29 0.40
N ASP A 111 11.79 -16.63 1.50
CA ASP A 111 10.70 -15.65 1.53
C ASP A 111 11.02 -14.45 0.60
N VAL A 112 12.22 -13.89 0.73
CA VAL A 112 12.65 -12.74 -0.09
C VAL A 112 12.60 -13.08 -1.58
N ALA A 113 13.08 -14.27 -1.97
CA ALA A 113 13.03 -14.72 -3.36
C ALA A 113 11.59 -14.75 -3.89
N LYS A 114 10.64 -15.27 -3.14
CA LYS A 114 9.22 -15.30 -3.54
C LYS A 114 8.61 -13.90 -3.63
N CYS A 115 8.96 -13.00 -2.72
CA CYS A 115 8.55 -11.60 -2.79
C CYS A 115 9.08 -10.93 -4.07
N MET A 116 10.34 -11.14 -4.39
CA MET A 116 10.96 -10.56 -5.58
C MET A 116 10.42 -11.16 -6.88
N GLU A 117 10.08 -12.44 -6.91
CA GLU A 117 9.38 -13.05 -8.04
C GLU A 117 8.02 -12.38 -8.31
N LEU A 118 7.27 -12.07 -7.25
CA LEU A 118 6.00 -11.37 -7.38
C LEU A 118 6.20 -9.94 -7.93
N VAL A 119 7.17 -9.22 -7.38
CA VAL A 119 7.54 -7.87 -7.85
C VAL A 119 7.98 -7.91 -9.32
N GLN A 120 8.76 -8.89 -9.70
CA GLN A 120 9.20 -9.09 -11.09
C GLN A 120 8.03 -9.34 -12.03
N ARG A 121 7.06 -10.15 -11.61
CA ARG A 121 5.82 -10.37 -12.39
C ARG A 121 5.07 -9.07 -12.61
N LEU A 122 4.97 -8.22 -11.59
CA LEU A 122 4.36 -6.90 -11.71
C LEU A 122 5.12 -6.02 -12.72
N HIS A 123 6.43 -5.90 -12.55
CA HIS A 123 7.27 -5.04 -13.40
C HIS A 123 7.28 -5.50 -14.87
N ASN A 124 7.21 -6.80 -15.12
CA ASN A 124 7.24 -7.39 -16.46
C ASN A 124 5.83 -7.56 -17.08
N SER A 125 4.78 -7.17 -16.36
CA SER A 125 3.41 -7.40 -16.83
C SER A 125 3.01 -6.56 -18.04
N GLY A 126 3.69 -5.44 -18.28
CA GLY A 126 3.31 -4.47 -19.29
C GLY A 126 2.05 -3.66 -18.95
N LEU A 127 1.47 -3.87 -17.78
CA LEU A 127 0.31 -3.12 -17.32
C LEU A 127 0.68 -1.67 -16.98
N THR A 128 -0.20 -0.75 -17.30
CA THR A 128 0.01 0.68 -17.08
C THR A 128 -1.20 1.31 -16.41
N VAL A 129 -0.93 2.35 -15.62
CA VAL A 129 -1.93 3.27 -15.10
C VAL A 129 -1.63 4.68 -15.58
N ALA A 130 -2.62 5.56 -15.51
CA ALA A 130 -2.47 6.93 -16.04
C ALA A 130 -1.57 7.82 -15.19
N HIS A 131 -1.41 7.51 -13.91
CA HIS A 131 -0.62 8.32 -12.98
C HIS A 131 0.77 7.73 -12.76
N GLU A 132 1.69 8.58 -12.34
CA GLU A 132 3.02 8.19 -11.91
C GLU A 132 3.23 8.50 -10.43
N PHE A 133 4.12 7.76 -9.80
CA PHE A 133 4.68 8.14 -8.51
C PHE A 133 5.94 8.96 -8.78
N ASN A 134 5.84 10.28 -8.59
CA ASN A 134 6.93 11.21 -8.85
C ASN A 134 7.63 11.58 -7.53
N ILE A 135 8.85 11.09 -7.35
CA ILE A 135 9.62 11.27 -6.11
C ILE A 135 9.88 12.77 -5.85
N ARG A 136 10.23 13.55 -6.88
CA ARG A 136 10.50 14.99 -6.74
C ARG A 136 9.26 15.75 -6.25
N GLU A 137 8.11 15.48 -6.84
CA GLU A 137 6.83 16.08 -6.45
C GLU A 137 6.44 15.69 -5.03
N ARG A 138 6.66 14.43 -4.65
CA ARG A 138 6.40 13.94 -3.29
C ARG A 138 7.28 14.63 -2.26
N ILE A 139 8.58 14.77 -2.52
CA ILE A 139 9.49 15.48 -1.63
C ILE A 139 9.06 16.95 -1.49
N ALA A 140 8.77 17.62 -2.60
CA ALA A 140 8.32 19.01 -2.58
C ALA A 140 7.01 19.19 -1.79
N PHE A 141 6.08 18.26 -1.92
CA PHE A 141 4.84 18.25 -1.17
C PHE A 141 5.08 18.16 0.35
N TYR A 142 5.90 17.22 0.79
CA TYR A 142 6.24 17.06 2.21
C TYR A 142 7.06 18.23 2.75
N GLU A 143 7.94 18.80 1.95
CA GLU A 143 8.67 20.02 2.30
C GLU A 143 7.70 21.19 2.53
N GLY A 144 6.68 21.32 1.68
CA GLY A 144 5.63 22.33 1.84
C GLY A 144 4.82 22.14 3.13
N LEU A 145 4.45 20.91 3.47
CA LEU A 145 3.78 20.60 4.73
C LEU A 145 4.67 20.91 5.93
N CYS A 146 5.94 20.55 5.86
CA CYS A 146 6.91 20.82 6.92
C CYS A 146 7.07 22.33 7.13
N ALA A 147 7.20 23.11 6.07
CA ALA A 147 7.30 24.57 6.14
C ALA A 147 6.06 25.21 6.78
N ALA A 148 4.87 24.71 6.47
CA ALA A 148 3.62 25.18 7.06
C ALA A 148 3.51 24.90 8.57
N HIS A 149 4.30 23.95 9.10
CA HIS A 149 4.30 23.52 10.50
C HIS A 149 5.60 23.86 11.24
N GLY A 150 6.33 24.88 10.80
CA GLY A 150 7.52 25.41 11.48
C GLY A 150 8.87 25.01 10.89
N GLY A 151 8.86 24.28 9.76
CA GLY A 151 10.09 23.90 9.06
C GLY A 151 10.81 22.68 9.63
N THR A 152 11.97 22.37 9.07
CA THR A 152 12.81 21.25 9.52
C THR A 152 13.68 21.66 10.71
N ARG A 153 14.01 20.67 11.58
CA ARG A 153 14.96 20.83 12.70
C ARG A 153 16.35 20.27 12.37
N PHE A 154 16.54 19.68 11.19
CA PHE A 154 17.83 19.13 10.77
C PHE A 154 18.71 20.23 10.19
N GLU A 155 19.86 20.46 10.81
CA GLU A 155 20.80 21.51 10.41
C GLU A 155 21.43 21.25 9.03
N ASP A 156 21.63 19.98 8.69
CA ASP A 156 22.24 19.54 7.43
C ASP A 156 21.21 19.30 6.30
N TYR A 157 19.96 19.65 6.51
CA TYR A 157 18.89 19.34 5.55
C TYR A 157 19.17 19.89 4.15
N ALA A 158 19.62 21.13 4.06
CA ALA A 158 19.90 21.79 2.77
C ALA A 158 21.03 21.08 1.99
N GLU A 159 22.06 20.61 2.69
CA GLU A 159 23.17 19.87 2.08
C GLU A 159 22.71 18.51 1.57
N VAL A 160 21.99 17.75 2.40
CA VAL A 160 21.43 16.44 2.03
C VAL A 160 20.46 16.60 0.85
N ARG A 161 19.63 17.63 0.87
CA ARG A 161 18.68 17.92 -0.21
C ARG A 161 19.38 18.23 -1.53
N SER A 162 20.50 18.95 -1.48
CA SER A 162 21.32 19.25 -2.65
C SER A 162 21.92 17.98 -3.27
N HIS A 163 22.49 17.11 -2.45
CA HIS A 163 22.99 15.81 -2.90
C HIS A 163 21.89 14.94 -3.51
N MET A 164 20.71 14.94 -2.91
CA MET A 164 19.57 14.21 -3.46
C MET A 164 19.15 14.75 -4.84
N ASN A 165 19.17 16.07 -5.03
CA ASN A 165 18.88 16.67 -6.33
C ASN A 165 19.89 16.21 -7.40
N GLU A 166 21.17 16.17 -7.08
CA GLU A 166 22.23 15.69 -7.97
C GLU A 166 22.01 14.22 -8.38
N LEU A 167 21.66 13.36 -7.40
CA LEU A 167 21.38 11.95 -7.68
C LEU A 167 20.13 11.79 -8.56
N MET A 168 19.08 12.56 -8.30
CA MET A 168 17.87 12.51 -9.13
C MET A 168 18.13 13.02 -10.55
N ASP A 169 18.98 14.06 -10.73
CA ASP A 169 19.38 14.54 -12.05
C ASP A 169 20.18 13.47 -12.81
N GLN A 170 21.06 12.73 -12.14
CA GLN A 170 21.79 11.60 -12.73
C GLN A 170 20.84 10.48 -13.18
N LEU A 171 19.87 10.12 -12.35
CA LEU A 171 18.87 9.11 -12.68
C LEU A 171 18.02 9.54 -13.88
N ASP A 172 17.61 10.79 -13.94
CA ASP A 172 16.83 11.34 -15.05
C ASP A 172 17.65 11.29 -16.37
N ALA A 173 18.96 11.56 -16.31
CA ALA A 173 19.85 11.49 -17.47
C ALA A 173 20.02 10.05 -18.01
N MET A 174 19.86 9.05 -17.16
CA MET A 174 19.92 7.63 -17.56
C MET A 174 18.68 7.18 -18.36
N GLN A 175 17.62 7.94 -18.39
CA GLN A 175 16.36 7.59 -19.07
C GLN A 175 15.87 6.18 -18.71
N ARG A 176 15.84 5.88 -17.42
CA ARG A 176 15.44 4.56 -16.92
C ARG A 176 13.98 4.28 -17.23
N PRO A 177 13.62 3.00 -17.44
CA PRO A 177 12.25 2.62 -17.72
C PRO A 177 11.31 2.96 -16.55
N ARG A 178 10.05 3.21 -16.88
CA ARG A 178 8.97 3.39 -15.91
C ARG A 178 7.99 2.24 -16.07
N VAL A 179 7.72 1.55 -14.99
CA VAL A 179 6.80 0.41 -14.93
C VAL A 179 5.83 0.61 -13.77
N LEU A 180 4.72 -0.10 -13.79
CA LEU A 180 3.82 -0.13 -12.64
C LEU A 180 4.56 -0.73 -11.45
N SER A 181 4.70 0.06 -10.40
CA SER A 181 5.47 -0.25 -9.20
C SER A 181 4.59 -0.10 -7.96
N HIS A 182 4.85 -0.91 -6.95
CA HIS A 182 4.07 -0.90 -5.71
C HIS A 182 4.42 0.29 -4.81
N ILE A 183 5.67 0.69 -4.79
CA ILE A 183 6.27 1.80 -4.02
C ILE A 183 6.51 1.44 -2.55
N ASP A 184 5.59 0.73 -1.90
CA ASP A 184 5.67 0.36 -0.48
C ASP A 184 5.92 -1.14 -0.30
N SER A 185 6.83 -1.70 -1.08
CA SER A 185 7.18 -3.13 -1.15
C SER A 185 8.05 -3.60 0.03
N VAL A 186 7.62 -3.27 1.23
CA VAL A 186 8.24 -3.68 2.49
C VAL A 186 7.73 -5.06 2.94
N ALA A 187 8.49 -5.75 3.79
CA ALA A 187 8.18 -7.11 4.23
C ALA A 187 6.76 -7.25 4.81
N ASP A 188 6.29 -6.25 5.54
CA ASP A 188 4.96 -6.27 6.17
C ASP A 188 3.79 -6.22 5.18
N ASN A 189 4.04 -5.87 3.92
CA ASN A 189 3.03 -5.84 2.88
C ASN A 189 2.98 -7.12 2.04
N PHE A 190 3.86 -8.08 2.27
CA PHE A 190 3.81 -9.40 1.66
C PHE A 190 3.17 -10.39 2.62
N LEU A 191 2.09 -11.02 2.21
CA LEU A 191 1.40 -12.06 2.95
C LEU A 191 1.70 -13.43 2.35
N PHE A 192 2.17 -14.33 3.19
CA PHE A 192 2.37 -15.74 2.87
C PHE A 192 1.17 -16.53 3.38
N LEU A 193 0.39 -17.07 2.46
CA LEU A 193 -0.81 -17.82 2.77
C LEU A 193 -0.47 -19.25 3.19
N PRO A 194 -1.37 -19.94 3.91
CA PRO A 194 -1.16 -21.33 4.31
C PRO A 194 -0.91 -22.29 3.14
N ASP A 195 -1.42 -21.99 1.95
CA ASP A 195 -1.19 -22.79 0.74
C ASP A 195 0.18 -22.53 0.06
N GLY A 196 0.99 -21.64 0.63
CA GLY A 196 2.29 -21.26 0.11
C GLY A 196 2.29 -20.14 -0.93
N SER A 197 1.12 -19.65 -1.34
CA SER A 197 1.02 -18.49 -2.24
C SER A 197 1.35 -17.18 -1.51
N VAL A 198 1.79 -16.19 -2.28
CA VAL A 198 2.17 -14.87 -1.77
C VAL A 198 1.24 -13.81 -2.36
N ARG A 199 0.82 -12.88 -1.52
CA ARG A 199 0.04 -11.71 -1.91
C ARG A 199 0.77 -10.45 -1.46
N LEU A 200 0.76 -9.43 -2.31
CA LEU A 200 1.24 -8.09 -1.98
C LEU A 200 0.03 -7.19 -1.75
N ILE A 201 -0.05 -6.58 -0.59
CA ILE A 201 -1.17 -5.75 -0.15
C ILE A 201 -0.79 -4.27 -0.05
N ASP A 202 -1.78 -3.41 0.18
CA ASP A 202 -1.60 -1.95 0.41
C ASP A 202 -0.98 -1.21 -0.78
N TRP A 203 -1.75 -1.13 -1.86
CA TRP A 203 -1.37 -0.50 -3.13
C TRP A 203 -1.65 1.01 -3.21
N GLU A 204 -1.78 1.67 -2.09
CA GLU A 204 -2.24 3.06 -2.03
C GLU A 204 -1.24 4.09 -2.61
N TYR A 205 0.03 3.72 -2.74
CA TYR A 205 1.06 4.57 -3.35
C TYR A 205 1.47 4.14 -4.76
N ALA A 206 0.95 3.00 -5.22
CA ALA A 206 1.37 2.42 -6.49
C ALA A 206 1.12 3.35 -7.68
N GLY A 207 2.03 3.33 -8.62
CA GLY A 207 1.99 4.14 -9.84
C GLY A 207 3.16 3.80 -10.75
N MET A 208 3.23 4.48 -11.89
CA MET A 208 4.36 4.33 -12.80
C MET A 208 5.60 4.95 -12.20
N CYS A 209 6.68 4.19 -12.09
CA CYS A 209 7.93 4.62 -11.49
C CYS A 209 9.11 3.78 -11.99
N ASP A 210 10.34 4.20 -11.68
CA ASP A 210 11.51 3.37 -11.88
C ASP A 210 11.39 2.08 -11.04
N PRO A 211 11.53 0.89 -11.65
CA PRO A 211 11.34 -0.38 -10.93
C PRO A 211 12.31 -0.58 -9.76
N LEU A 212 13.45 0.10 -9.73
CA LEU A 212 14.38 0.03 -8.61
C LEU A 212 13.79 0.54 -7.29
N ILE A 213 12.71 1.33 -7.34
CA ILE A 213 12.07 1.82 -6.12
C ILE A 213 11.59 0.65 -5.25
N ASP A 214 11.04 -0.40 -5.84
CA ASP A 214 10.52 -1.54 -5.11
C ASP A 214 11.62 -2.37 -4.44
N LEU A 215 12.77 -2.51 -5.11
CA LEU A 215 13.94 -3.15 -4.51
C LEU A 215 14.53 -2.30 -3.37
N SER A 216 14.63 -0.99 -3.60
CA SER A 216 15.18 -0.07 -2.61
C SER A 216 14.33 -0.02 -1.34
N MET A 217 13.01 0.01 -1.48
CA MET A 217 12.10 0.00 -0.33
C MET A 217 12.23 -1.30 0.47
N CYS A 218 12.30 -2.44 -0.20
CA CYS A 218 12.52 -3.72 0.46
C CYS A 218 13.84 -3.74 1.23
N ALA A 219 14.93 -3.31 0.60
CA ALA A 219 16.27 -3.33 1.20
C ALA A 219 16.39 -2.37 2.39
N ILE A 220 15.91 -1.13 2.26
CA ILE A 220 16.00 -0.10 3.30
C ILE A 220 15.22 -0.50 4.54
N TYR A 221 13.98 -0.93 4.38
CA TYR A 221 13.12 -1.30 5.52
C TYR A 221 13.42 -2.67 6.11
N SER A 222 14.21 -3.50 5.41
CA SER A 222 14.75 -4.74 5.94
C SER A 222 16.12 -4.57 6.61
N TYR A 223 16.67 -3.36 6.60
CA TYR A 223 17.99 -3.01 7.12
C TYR A 223 19.13 -3.83 6.48
N TYR A 224 19.00 -4.12 5.20
CA TYR A 224 20.05 -4.81 4.45
C TYR A 224 21.28 -3.92 4.30
N ASP A 225 22.46 -4.52 4.40
CA ASP A 225 23.73 -3.85 4.09
C ASP A 225 24.03 -3.95 2.58
N GLU A 226 25.14 -3.35 2.16
CA GLU A 226 25.57 -3.35 0.76
C GLU A 226 25.77 -4.77 0.20
N ALA A 227 26.22 -5.71 1.03
CA ALA A 227 26.46 -7.10 0.59
C ALA A 227 25.15 -7.88 0.39
N ALA A 228 24.07 -7.53 1.13
CA ALA A 228 22.77 -8.17 1.04
C ALA A 228 21.85 -7.53 -0.03
N THR A 229 22.14 -6.31 -0.49
CA THR A 229 21.35 -5.58 -1.48
C THR A 229 21.84 -5.84 -2.89
#